data_a1bb55211a8e8d78b396408334c52bbf
#
_entry.id   a1bb55211a8e8d78b396408334c52bbf
#
_cell.length_a   1.000
_cell.length_b   1.000
_cell.length_c   1.000
_cell.angle_alpha   90.00
_cell.angle_beta   90.00
_cell.angle_gamma   90.00
#
_symmetry.space_group_name_H-M   'P 1'
#
loop_
_entity.id
_entity.type
_entity.pdbx_description
1 polymer ?
#
loop_
_entity_poly.entity_id
_entity_poly.type
_entity_poly.pdbx_seq_one_letter_code
_entity_poly.pdbx_strand_id
1 'polypeptide(L)'
;MDELIRRIAAESMIKHIEQENCYHLIVASGRQEIQLYENNICYHYCLRAGEIEIRRLSDDIVVSYLKAPDIVGLSTYDKSQVYHYIKTISNVELLAIKHENFYRMIEEKKLWQEAFTLSIYMLNINYIRDEALASRNVYGIVRHYIEIFWSMEEERSRFSIFEFILSRTNISRSSLNKILKDLCLGGYIKMERGKLIDKKNLPLNY
;
A
#
# COMPACT_ATOMS: atom_id res chain seq x y z
N MET A 1 -4.69 6.49 13.79
CA MET A 1 -3.39 6.23 14.46
C MET A 1 -2.38 7.12 13.78
N ASP A 2 -1.54 7.78 14.55
CA ASP A 2 -0.57 8.74 14.04
C ASP A 2 0.50 8.03 13.21
N GLU A 3 0.81 8.55 12.02
CA GLU A 3 1.87 8.05 11.14
C GLU A 3 3.23 8.04 11.83
N LEU A 4 3.46 8.99 12.75
CA LEU A 4 4.66 9.05 13.56
C LEU A 4 4.83 7.81 14.45
N ILE A 5 3.75 7.33 15.08
CA ILE A 5 3.79 6.14 15.95
C ILE A 5 4.13 4.89 15.12
N ARG A 6 3.53 4.74 13.92
CA ARG A 6 3.86 3.67 13.00
C ARG A 6 5.34 3.68 12.62
N ARG A 7 5.85 4.85 12.25
CA ARG A 7 7.23 5.04 11.84
C ARG A 7 8.22 4.69 12.95
N ILE A 8 7.97 5.14 14.17
CA ILE A 8 8.81 4.82 15.34
C ILE A 8 8.83 3.30 15.59
N ALA A 9 7.68 2.63 15.50
CA ALA A 9 7.60 1.17 15.67
C ALA A 9 8.40 0.44 14.57
N ALA A 10 8.28 0.85 13.32
CA ALA A 10 9.03 0.27 12.21
C ALA A 10 10.55 0.49 12.36
N GLU A 11 10.98 1.70 12.69
CA GLU A 11 12.40 2.03 12.93
C GLU A 11 12.99 1.21 14.09
N SER A 12 12.23 1.03 15.18
CA SER A 12 12.64 0.19 16.32
C SER A 12 12.87 -1.26 15.88
N MET A 13 11.92 -1.86 15.16
CA MET A 13 12.05 -3.23 14.68
C MET A 13 13.21 -3.39 13.70
N ILE A 14 13.35 -2.51 12.73
CA ILE A 14 14.42 -2.54 11.72
C ILE A 14 15.79 -2.50 12.39
N LYS A 15 15.98 -1.64 13.38
CA LYS A 15 17.23 -1.54 14.14
C LYS A 15 17.62 -2.87 14.82
N HIS A 16 16.67 -3.58 15.43
CA HIS A 16 16.94 -4.87 16.05
C HIS A 16 17.27 -5.96 15.02
N ILE A 17 16.58 -5.94 13.88
CA ILE A 17 16.82 -6.86 12.76
C ILE A 17 18.24 -6.69 12.21
N GLU A 18 18.69 -5.47 12.04
CA GLU A 18 20.05 -5.14 11.58
C GLU A 18 21.10 -5.64 12.56
N GLN A 19 20.84 -5.53 13.87
CA GLN A 19 21.75 -6.02 14.91
C GLN A 19 21.89 -7.55 14.95
N GLU A 20 20.78 -8.27 14.73
CA GLU A 20 20.79 -9.74 14.72
C GLU A 20 21.44 -10.35 13.48
N ASN A 21 21.61 -9.57 12.42
CA ASN A 21 22.21 -10.01 11.14
C ASN A 21 21.64 -11.32 10.59
N CYS A 22 20.34 -11.58 10.82
CA CYS A 22 19.64 -12.79 10.38
C CYS A 22 18.78 -12.57 9.13
N TYR A 23 19.15 -11.61 8.29
CA TYR A 23 18.47 -11.21 7.07
C TYR A 23 19.38 -11.34 5.85
N HIS A 24 18.79 -11.25 4.66
CA HIS A 24 19.53 -10.92 3.44
C HIS A 24 19.01 -9.60 2.86
N LEU A 25 19.94 -8.79 2.35
CA LEU A 25 19.62 -7.51 1.74
C LEU A 25 19.18 -7.73 0.30
N ILE A 26 18.02 -7.17 -0.05
CA ILE A 26 17.53 -7.06 -1.42
C ILE A 26 17.59 -5.59 -1.82
N VAL A 27 18.35 -5.29 -2.87
CA VAL A 27 18.35 -3.97 -3.54
C VAL A 27 17.66 -4.15 -4.87
N ALA A 28 16.56 -3.47 -5.08
CA ALA A 28 15.75 -3.60 -6.27
C ALA A 28 15.40 -2.24 -6.86
N SER A 29 15.35 -2.17 -8.19
CA SER A 29 14.87 -0.98 -8.90
C SER A 29 13.33 -0.95 -8.95
N GLY A 30 12.74 0.14 -9.44
CA GLY A 30 11.29 0.22 -9.61
C GLY A 30 10.73 -0.82 -10.58
N ARG A 31 9.48 -1.23 -10.34
CA ARG A 31 8.67 -2.20 -11.12
C ARG A 31 9.11 -3.66 -11.00
N GLN A 32 9.85 -4.04 -9.98
CA GLN A 32 10.16 -5.44 -9.68
C GLN A 32 9.10 -6.04 -8.74
N GLU A 33 8.86 -7.33 -8.91
CA GLU A 33 7.92 -8.09 -8.08
C GLU A 33 8.72 -8.98 -7.12
N ILE A 34 8.33 -8.94 -5.84
CA ILE A 34 8.98 -9.71 -4.76
C ILE A 34 7.88 -10.48 -4.03
N GLN A 35 8.06 -11.79 -3.97
CA GLN A 35 7.09 -12.71 -3.37
C GLN A 35 7.29 -12.81 -1.85
N LEU A 36 6.18 -12.85 -1.10
CA LEU A 36 6.22 -13.09 0.35
C LEU A 36 6.50 -14.56 0.68
N TYR A 37 6.31 -15.45 -0.27
CA TYR A 37 6.55 -16.88 -0.15
C TYR A 37 7.26 -17.42 -1.39
N GLU A 38 8.44 -17.96 -1.19
CA GLU A 38 9.26 -18.49 -2.27
C GLU A 38 10.03 -19.72 -1.79
N ASN A 39 10.15 -20.75 -2.63
CA ASN A 39 10.88 -22.00 -2.33
C ASN A 39 10.50 -22.66 -0.99
N ASN A 40 9.20 -22.67 -0.67
CA ASN A 40 8.66 -23.16 0.61
C ASN A 40 9.10 -22.35 1.84
N ILE A 41 9.58 -21.14 1.66
CA ILE A 41 9.98 -20.23 2.75
C ILE A 41 9.08 -19.00 2.73
N CYS A 42 8.53 -18.65 3.88
CA CYS A 42 7.83 -17.39 4.11
C CYS A 42 8.82 -16.33 4.59
N TYR A 43 8.73 -15.15 4.00
CA TYR A 43 9.58 -14.02 4.34
C TYR A 43 8.77 -12.86 4.90
N HIS A 44 9.37 -12.17 5.87
CA HIS A 44 9.01 -10.83 6.28
C HIS A 44 10.02 -9.86 5.68
N TYR A 45 9.56 -8.69 5.25
CA TYR A 45 10.41 -7.69 4.61
C TYR A 45 10.36 -6.39 5.39
N CYS A 46 11.55 -5.89 5.77
CA CYS A 46 11.69 -4.57 6.34
C CYS A 46 12.09 -3.61 5.23
N LEU A 47 11.21 -2.68 4.90
CA LEU A 47 11.46 -1.63 3.93
C LEU A 47 12.32 -0.54 4.60
N ARG A 48 13.61 -0.54 4.28
CA ARG A 48 14.60 0.39 4.82
C ARG A 48 14.70 1.69 4.02
N ALA A 49 14.53 1.59 2.70
CA ALA A 49 14.53 2.73 1.81
C ALA A 49 13.59 2.51 0.63
N GLY A 50 13.03 3.59 0.10
CA GLY A 50 12.19 3.60 -1.08
C GLY A 50 10.70 3.39 -0.80
N GLU A 51 9.99 3.01 -1.84
CA GLU A 51 8.51 2.95 -1.88
C GLU A 51 8.05 1.68 -2.60
N ILE A 52 7.01 1.07 -2.08
CA ILE A 52 6.43 -0.19 -2.58
C ILE A 52 4.91 -0.14 -2.60
N GLU A 53 4.33 -0.94 -3.45
CA GLU A 53 2.92 -1.32 -3.40
C GLU A 53 2.78 -2.77 -2.92
N ILE A 54 1.83 -3.00 -2.04
CA ILE A 54 1.32 -4.34 -1.75
C ILE A 54 0.18 -4.60 -2.70
N ARG A 55 0.32 -5.65 -3.51
CA ARG A 55 -0.65 -6.00 -4.54
C ARG A 55 -1.24 -7.37 -4.28
N ARG A 56 -2.51 -7.53 -4.65
CA ARG A 56 -3.22 -8.80 -4.52
C ARG A 56 -2.88 -9.72 -5.69
N LEU A 57 -2.55 -10.96 -5.40
CA LEU A 57 -2.14 -11.96 -6.41
C LEU A 57 -3.24 -12.29 -7.42
N SER A 58 -4.52 -12.26 -7.01
CA SER A 58 -5.63 -12.70 -7.86
C SER A 58 -5.98 -11.75 -9.00
N ASP A 59 -5.75 -10.43 -8.84
CA ASP A 59 -6.21 -9.41 -9.79
C ASP A 59 -5.30 -8.19 -9.90
N ASP A 60 -4.11 -8.25 -9.32
CA ASP A 60 -3.09 -7.18 -9.35
C ASP A 60 -3.55 -5.82 -8.77
N ILE A 61 -4.61 -5.82 -7.95
CA ILE A 61 -5.09 -4.60 -7.30
C ILE A 61 -4.13 -4.18 -6.18
N VAL A 62 -3.82 -2.88 -6.15
CA VAL A 62 -3.07 -2.25 -5.06
C VAL A 62 -3.92 -2.24 -3.80
N VAL A 63 -3.46 -2.95 -2.78
CA VAL A 63 -4.10 -3.02 -1.46
C VAL A 63 -3.56 -1.93 -0.54
N SER A 64 -2.25 -1.69 -0.60
CA SER A 64 -1.57 -0.68 0.20
C SER A 64 -0.38 -0.09 -0.54
N TYR A 65 -0.05 1.15 -0.21
CA TYR A 65 1.17 1.84 -0.62
C TYR A 65 1.97 2.15 0.63
N LEU A 66 3.24 1.76 0.64
CA LEU A 66 4.12 1.89 1.79
C LEU A 66 5.39 2.64 1.40
N LYS A 67 5.79 3.57 2.30
CA LYS A 67 7.04 4.33 2.22
C LYS A 67 7.91 3.96 3.41
N ALA A 68 9.20 3.82 3.16
CA ALA A 68 10.16 3.49 4.21
C ALA A 68 10.16 4.54 5.36
N PRO A 69 10.36 4.13 6.61
CA PRO A 69 10.51 2.75 7.08
C PRO A 69 9.16 2.04 7.29
N ASP A 70 9.08 0.75 6.95
CA ASP A 70 7.89 -0.06 7.19
C ASP A 70 8.23 -1.56 7.24
N ILE A 71 7.27 -2.40 7.67
CA ILE A 71 7.42 -3.86 7.74
C ILE A 71 6.26 -4.54 7.02
N VAL A 72 6.59 -5.46 6.13
CA VAL A 72 5.63 -6.24 5.34
C VAL A 72 5.63 -7.70 5.78
N GLY A 73 4.46 -8.32 5.78
CA GLY A 73 4.29 -9.74 6.08
C GLY A 73 3.79 -10.03 7.49
N LEU A 74 3.54 -9.01 8.33
CA LEU A 74 3.03 -9.20 9.70
C LEU A 74 1.70 -9.98 9.77
N SER A 75 0.89 -9.92 8.73
CA SER A 75 -0.37 -10.66 8.63
C SER A 75 -0.23 -12.07 8.05
N THR A 76 0.99 -12.50 7.71
CA THR A 76 1.23 -13.81 7.11
C THR A 76 1.40 -14.83 8.23
N TYR A 77 0.33 -15.57 8.51
CA TYR A 77 0.32 -16.59 9.56
C TYR A 77 0.63 -18.00 9.03
N ASP A 78 0.09 -18.35 7.86
CA ASP A 78 0.24 -19.67 7.26
C ASP A 78 0.84 -19.58 5.85
N LYS A 79 1.76 -20.48 5.57
CA LYS A 79 2.44 -20.66 4.28
C LYS A 79 1.47 -20.85 3.11
N SER A 80 0.30 -21.43 3.37
CA SER A 80 -0.73 -21.72 2.34
C SER A 80 -1.61 -20.52 1.99
N GLN A 81 -1.50 -19.39 2.72
CA GLN A 81 -2.42 -18.26 2.60
C GLN A 81 -1.71 -16.95 2.26
N VAL A 82 -0.80 -16.97 1.32
CA VAL A 82 -0.20 -15.74 0.80
C VAL A 82 -1.07 -15.20 -0.32
N TYR A 83 -1.74 -14.08 -0.07
CA TYR A 83 -2.66 -13.44 -1.02
C TYR A 83 -2.06 -12.24 -1.74
N HIS A 84 -0.87 -11.81 -1.33
CA HIS A 84 -0.26 -10.57 -1.75
C HIS A 84 1.21 -10.75 -2.16
N TYR A 85 1.70 -9.81 -2.95
CA TYR A 85 3.10 -9.66 -3.28
C TYR A 85 3.52 -8.19 -3.20
N ILE A 86 4.81 -7.93 -3.18
CA ILE A 86 5.39 -6.59 -3.18
C ILE A 86 5.72 -6.20 -4.61
N LYS A 87 5.34 -4.97 -5.01
CA LYS A 87 5.82 -4.34 -6.24
C LYS A 87 6.59 -3.07 -5.91
N THR A 88 7.83 -2.99 -6.36
CA THR A 88 8.66 -1.81 -6.10
C THR A 88 8.24 -0.65 -6.99
N ILE A 89 8.19 0.58 -6.41
CA ILE A 89 7.81 1.81 -7.12
C ILE A 89 9.05 2.67 -7.41
N SER A 90 9.99 2.68 -6.48
CA SER A 90 11.29 3.34 -6.61
C SER A 90 12.43 2.33 -6.48
N ASN A 91 13.67 2.82 -6.40
CA ASN A 91 14.75 2.02 -5.88
C ASN A 91 14.49 1.74 -4.40
N VAL A 92 14.58 0.47 -3.99
CA VAL A 92 14.28 0.03 -2.63
C VAL A 92 15.43 -0.75 -2.02
N GLU A 93 15.51 -0.68 -0.70
CA GLU A 93 16.30 -1.58 0.13
C GLU A 93 15.36 -2.33 1.08
N LEU A 94 15.34 -3.65 0.95
CA LEU A 94 14.54 -4.54 1.77
C LEU A 94 15.44 -5.52 2.53
N LEU A 95 15.21 -5.65 3.83
CA LEU A 95 15.80 -6.73 4.62
C LEU A 95 14.80 -7.89 4.63
N ALA A 96 15.14 -8.98 3.97
CA ALA A 96 14.31 -10.17 3.90
C ALA A 96 14.69 -11.15 5.02
N ILE A 97 13.73 -11.51 5.86
CA ILE A 97 13.92 -12.32 7.05
C ILE A 97 12.99 -13.51 6.97
N LYS A 98 13.52 -14.70 7.24
CA LYS A 98 12.68 -15.90 7.32
C LYS A 98 11.71 -15.80 8.49
N HIS A 99 10.48 -16.26 8.29
CA HIS A 99 9.40 -16.22 9.27
C HIS A 99 9.84 -16.69 10.69
N GLU A 100 10.51 -17.81 10.78
CA GLU A 100 10.96 -18.37 12.05
C GLU A 100 11.94 -17.46 12.80
N ASN A 101 12.89 -16.84 12.06
CA ASN A 101 13.86 -15.91 12.64
C ASN A 101 13.19 -14.61 13.08
N PHE A 102 12.21 -14.14 12.30
CA PHE A 102 11.47 -12.91 12.60
C PHE A 102 10.67 -13.04 13.90
N TYR A 103 9.91 -14.13 14.07
CA TYR A 103 9.14 -14.36 15.30
C TYR A 103 10.02 -14.61 16.51
N ARG A 104 11.10 -15.38 16.35
CA ARG A 104 12.08 -15.59 17.43
C ARG A 104 12.65 -14.26 17.91
N MET A 105 13.04 -13.37 17.01
CA MET A 105 13.56 -12.05 17.35
C MET A 105 12.51 -11.20 18.10
N ILE A 106 11.25 -11.18 17.62
CA ILE A 106 10.17 -10.45 18.30
C ILE A 106 10.03 -10.93 19.75
N GLU A 107 10.07 -12.24 19.98
CA GLU A 107 9.97 -12.83 21.32
C GLU A 107 11.16 -12.47 22.19
N GLU A 108 12.37 -12.69 21.71
CA GLU A 108 13.61 -12.46 22.47
C GLU A 108 13.84 -10.99 22.80
N LYS A 109 13.50 -10.08 21.87
CA LYS A 109 13.67 -8.62 22.04
C LYS A 109 12.43 -7.94 22.60
N LYS A 110 11.34 -8.69 22.85
CA LYS A 110 10.06 -8.17 23.38
C LYS A 110 9.42 -7.08 22.51
N LEU A 111 9.47 -7.27 21.20
CA LEU A 111 8.98 -6.29 20.19
C LEU A 111 7.50 -6.50 19.83
N TRP A 112 6.74 -7.16 20.67
CA TRP A 112 5.32 -7.42 20.44
C TRP A 112 4.48 -6.15 20.37
N GLN A 113 4.87 -5.11 21.13
CA GLN A 113 4.16 -3.83 21.07
C GLN A 113 4.32 -3.14 19.71
N GLU A 114 5.53 -3.12 19.17
CA GLU A 114 5.82 -2.56 17.84
C GLU A 114 5.12 -3.37 16.76
N ALA A 115 5.23 -4.68 16.78
CA ALA A 115 4.56 -5.57 15.83
C ALA A 115 3.03 -5.42 15.86
N PHE A 116 2.43 -5.31 17.05
CA PHE A 116 1.00 -5.07 17.23
C PHE A 116 0.60 -3.69 16.71
N THR A 117 1.39 -2.65 17.00
CA THR A 117 1.15 -1.28 16.49
C THR A 117 1.08 -1.24 14.98
N LEU A 118 2.05 -1.87 14.30
CA LEU A 118 2.08 -1.97 12.83
C LEU A 118 0.91 -2.80 12.30
N SER A 119 0.56 -3.89 12.96
CA SER A 119 -0.58 -4.74 12.56
C SER A 119 -1.92 -4.00 12.66
N ILE A 120 -2.15 -3.23 13.74
CA ILE A 120 -3.36 -2.41 13.90
C ILE A 120 -3.40 -1.29 12.85
N TYR A 121 -2.27 -0.69 12.53
CA TYR A 121 -2.21 0.31 11.47
C TYR A 121 -2.64 -0.27 10.12
N MET A 122 -2.10 -1.43 9.74
CA MET A 122 -2.47 -2.13 8.51
C MET A 122 -3.93 -2.57 8.49
N LEU A 123 -4.44 -3.05 9.62
CA LEU A 123 -5.84 -3.42 9.76
C LEU A 123 -6.77 -2.22 9.55
N ASN A 124 -6.42 -1.06 10.11
CA ASN A 124 -7.18 0.18 9.93
C ASN A 124 -7.21 0.64 8.45
N ILE A 125 -6.07 0.56 7.75
CA ILE A 125 -6.02 0.84 6.30
C ILE A 125 -6.98 -0.10 5.53
N ASN A 126 -6.99 -1.38 5.87
CA ASN A 126 -7.87 -2.35 5.25
C ASN A 126 -9.35 -2.06 5.53
N TYR A 127 -9.72 -1.65 6.73
CA TYR A 127 -11.09 -1.24 7.06
C TYR A 127 -11.54 -0.01 6.28
N ILE A 128 -10.69 1.02 6.18
CA ILE A 128 -10.98 2.22 5.38
C ILE A 128 -11.21 1.85 3.91
N ARG A 129 -10.38 0.96 3.38
CA ARG A 129 -10.50 0.47 2.01
C ARG A 129 -11.77 -0.36 1.81
N ASP A 130 -12.09 -1.27 2.73
CA ASP A 130 -13.29 -2.10 2.68
C ASP A 130 -14.55 -1.24 2.69
N GLU A 131 -14.65 -0.29 3.61
CA GLU A 131 -15.73 0.70 3.66
C GLU A 131 -15.86 1.46 2.33
N ALA A 132 -14.74 1.85 1.73
CA ALA A 132 -14.75 2.56 0.45
C ALA A 132 -15.29 1.74 -0.70
N LEU A 133 -15.06 0.43 -0.72
CA LEU A 133 -15.40 -0.46 -1.82
C LEU A 133 -16.77 -1.14 -1.62
N ALA A 134 -17.11 -1.53 -0.40
CA ALA A 134 -18.29 -2.36 -0.13
C ALA A 134 -19.61 -1.58 -0.07
N SER A 135 -19.60 -0.35 0.44
CA SER A 135 -20.81 0.41 0.76
C SER A 135 -21.26 1.40 -0.33
N ARG A 136 -20.54 1.46 -1.48
CA ARG A 136 -20.73 2.52 -2.49
C ARG A 136 -21.05 1.98 -3.88
N ASN A 137 -21.86 2.76 -4.62
CA ASN A 137 -21.99 2.57 -6.06
C ASN A 137 -20.69 3.00 -6.77
N VAL A 138 -20.59 2.71 -8.08
CA VAL A 138 -19.39 3.01 -8.88
C VAL A 138 -18.96 4.48 -8.77
N TYR A 139 -19.91 5.42 -8.79
CA TYR A 139 -19.61 6.84 -8.60
C TYR A 139 -19.04 7.13 -7.20
N GLY A 140 -19.64 6.58 -6.17
CA GLY A 140 -19.17 6.74 -4.79
C GLY A 140 -17.74 6.24 -4.59
N ILE A 141 -17.37 5.13 -5.24
CA ILE A 141 -15.99 4.62 -5.23
C ILE A 141 -15.05 5.61 -5.95
N VAL A 142 -15.40 6.05 -7.16
CA VAL A 142 -14.58 7.01 -7.92
C VAL A 142 -14.41 8.31 -7.16
N ARG A 143 -15.50 8.86 -6.60
CA ARG A 143 -15.47 10.06 -5.77
C ARG A 143 -14.52 9.91 -4.59
N HIS A 144 -14.60 8.81 -3.85
CA HIS A 144 -13.73 8.52 -2.71
C HIS A 144 -12.25 8.52 -3.13
N TYR A 145 -11.92 7.82 -4.22
CA TYR A 145 -10.53 7.78 -4.70
C TYR A 145 -10.04 9.10 -5.30
N ILE A 146 -10.92 9.95 -5.86
CA ILE A 146 -10.57 11.32 -6.25
C ILE A 146 -10.18 12.14 -5.01
N GLU A 147 -10.94 12.03 -3.90
CA GLU A 147 -10.63 12.74 -2.65
C GLU A 147 -9.28 12.29 -2.07
N ILE A 148 -9.03 10.99 -2.00
CA ILE A 148 -7.73 10.45 -1.57
C ILE A 148 -6.61 10.97 -2.46
N PHE A 149 -6.75 10.83 -3.78
CA PHE A 149 -5.72 11.25 -4.73
C PHE A 149 -5.44 12.75 -4.65
N TRP A 150 -6.47 13.55 -4.37
CA TRP A 150 -6.32 14.99 -4.19
C TRP A 150 -5.48 15.33 -2.96
N SER A 151 -5.59 14.58 -1.89
CA SER A 151 -4.78 14.77 -0.68
C SER A 151 -3.32 14.30 -0.80
N MET A 152 -2.99 13.51 -1.84
CA MET A 152 -1.68 12.92 -2.08
C MET A 152 -0.89 13.72 -3.12
N GLU A 153 -0.22 14.80 -2.72
CA GLU A 153 0.43 15.75 -3.63
C GLU A 153 1.58 15.13 -4.43
N GLU A 154 2.41 14.31 -3.77
CA GLU A 154 3.54 13.62 -4.42
C GLU A 154 3.03 12.65 -5.50
N GLU A 155 2.01 11.85 -5.19
CA GLU A 155 1.43 10.87 -6.10
C GLU A 155 0.73 11.53 -7.28
N ARG A 156 0.05 12.66 -7.07
CA ARG A 156 -0.57 13.44 -8.16
C ARG A 156 0.44 13.92 -9.19
N SER A 157 1.65 14.24 -8.76
CA SER A 157 2.71 14.61 -9.69
C SER A 157 3.21 13.43 -10.54
N ARG A 158 3.19 12.22 -9.98
CA ARG A 158 3.77 10.98 -10.56
C ARG A 158 2.77 10.21 -11.42
N PHE A 159 1.55 10.02 -10.93
CA PHE A 159 0.54 9.17 -11.55
C PHE A 159 -0.55 9.98 -12.27
N SER A 160 -1.22 9.36 -13.22
CA SER A 160 -2.51 9.85 -13.72
C SER A 160 -3.64 9.41 -12.79
N ILE A 161 -4.75 10.16 -12.76
CA ILE A 161 -5.92 9.76 -11.98
C ILE A 161 -6.50 8.41 -12.45
N PHE A 162 -6.38 8.11 -13.74
CA PHE A 162 -6.80 6.84 -14.32
C PHE A 162 -5.99 5.68 -13.74
N GLU A 163 -4.67 5.77 -13.77
CA GLU A 163 -3.78 4.75 -13.21
C GLU A 163 -4.05 4.55 -11.73
N PHE A 164 -4.19 5.65 -10.98
CA PHE A 164 -4.43 5.60 -9.55
C PHE A 164 -5.73 4.86 -9.21
N ILE A 165 -6.85 5.17 -9.88
CA ILE A 165 -8.15 4.54 -9.59
C ILE A 165 -8.21 3.12 -10.14
N LEU A 166 -7.79 2.88 -11.38
CA LEU A 166 -7.85 1.56 -11.99
C LEU A 166 -6.94 0.53 -11.32
N SER A 167 -5.79 0.95 -10.77
CA SER A 167 -4.92 0.04 -10.03
C SER A 167 -5.48 -0.35 -8.65
N ARG A 168 -6.49 0.34 -8.13
CA ARG A 168 -7.05 0.16 -6.78
C ARG A 168 -8.47 -0.38 -6.76
N THR A 169 -9.10 -0.48 -7.94
CA THR A 169 -10.52 -0.85 -8.06
C THR A 169 -10.76 -1.77 -9.25
N ASN A 170 -11.85 -2.53 -9.21
CA ASN A 170 -12.33 -3.34 -10.34
C ASN A 170 -13.29 -2.56 -11.27
N ILE A 171 -13.21 -1.22 -11.26
CA ILE A 171 -14.04 -0.39 -12.13
C ILE A 171 -13.53 -0.48 -13.57
N SER A 172 -14.45 -0.66 -14.53
CA SER A 172 -14.07 -0.67 -15.94
C SER A 172 -13.53 0.70 -16.38
N ARG A 173 -12.55 0.66 -17.30
CA ARG A 173 -11.99 1.89 -17.86
C ARG A 173 -13.05 2.79 -18.51
N SER A 174 -14.06 2.21 -19.16
CA SER A 174 -15.17 2.95 -19.78
C SER A 174 -16.04 3.65 -18.75
N SER A 175 -16.38 2.97 -17.64
CA SER A 175 -17.15 3.55 -16.53
C SER A 175 -16.40 4.70 -15.86
N LEU A 176 -15.11 4.51 -15.60
CA LEU A 176 -14.27 5.56 -15.02
C LEU A 176 -14.18 6.77 -15.95
N ASN A 177 -13.93 6.53 -17.25
CA ASN A 177 -13.83 7.60 -18.24
C ASN A 177 -15.11 8.43 -18.34
N LYS A 178 -16.28 7.77 -18.33
CA LYS A 178 -17.58 8.45 -18.35
C LYS A 178 -17.71 9.37 -17.13
N ILE A 179 -17.49 8.86 -15.94
CA ILE A 179 -17.62 9.63 -14.68
C ILE A 179 -16.65 10.83 -14.67
N LEU A 180 -15.37 10.62 -14.99
CA LEU A 180 -14.40 11.71 -15.01
C LEU A 180 -14.75 12.78 -16.05
N LYS A 181 -15.23 12.37 -17.24
CA LYS A 181 -15.69 13.30 -18.28
C LYS A 181 -16.87 14.14 -17.80
N ASP A 182 -17.86 13.52 -17.17
CA ASP A 182 -19.05 14.22 -16.66
C ASP A 182 -18.70 15.18 -15.52
N LEU A 183 -17.77 14.81 -14.64
CA LEU A 183 -17.23 15.69 -13.59
C LEU A 183 -16.45 16.89 -14.18
N CYS A 184 -15.71 16.68 -15.27
CA CYS A 184 -15.05 17.77 -15.99
C CYS A 184 -16.07 18.72 -16.64
N LEU A 185 -17.08 18.18 -17.32
CA LEU A 185 -18.14 18.97 -17.97
C LEU A 185 -18.95 19.78 -16.94
N GLY A 186 -19.21 19.19 -15.76
CA GLY A 186 -19.87 19.87 -14.64
C GLY A 186 -18.97 20.89 -13.92
N GLY A 187 -17.69 20.99 -14.28
CA GLY A 187 -16.73 21.92 -13.66
C GLY A 187 -16.34 21.56 -12.23
N TYR A 188 -16.53 20.30 -11.82
CA TYR A 188 -16.15 19.78 -10.51
C TYR A 188 -14.67 19.41 -10.42
N ILE A 189 -14.08 18.96 -11.53
CA ILE A 189 -12.65 18.68 -11.64
C ILE A 189 -12.08 19.30 -12.90
N LYS A 190 -10.78 19.60 -12.87
CA LYS A 190 -10.00 19.97 -14.05
C LYS A 190 -8.90 18.97 -14.26
N MET A 191 -8.79 18.46 -15.48
CA MET A 191 -7.77 17.50 -15.89
C MET A 191 -6.95 18.02 -17.06
N GLU A 192 -5.64 17.80 -17.03
CA GLU A 192 -4.74 18.10 -18.13
C GLU A 192 -3.80 16.90 -18.36
N ARG A 193 -3.80 16.33 -19.56
CA ARG A 193 -2.97 15.17 -19.93
C ARG A 193 -3.07 13.99 -18.95
N GLY A 194 -4.28 13.73 -18.40
CA GLY A 194 -4.53 12.67 -17.43
C GLY A 194 -4.19 13.02 -15.98
N LYS A 195 -3.64 14.19 -15.70
CA LYS A 195 -3.36 14.70 -14.35
C LYS A 195 -4.57 15.47 -13.81
N LEU A 196 -4.87 15.27 -12.54
CA LEU A 196 -5.88 16.05 -11.82
C LEU A 196 -5.25 17.38 -11.37
N ILE A 197 -5.68 18.48 -11.98
CA ILE A 197 -5.09 19.82 -11.77
C ILE A 197 -5.87 20.61 -10.72
N ASP A 198 -7.19 20.45 -10.69
CA ASP A 198 -8.06 21.14 -9.75
C ASP A 198 -9.27 20.28 -9.39
N LYS A 199 -9.78 20.49 -8.17
CA LYS A 199 -10.94 19.79 -7.64
C LYS A 199 -11.76 20.72 -6.75
N LYS A 200 -13.05 20.80 -7.03
CA LYS A 200 -14.07 21.42 -6.15
C LYS A 200 -14.77 20.34 -5.31
N ASN A 201 -15.72 20.77 -4.49
CA ASN A 201 -16.57 19.83 -3.77
C ASN A 201 -17.35 18.97 -4.77
N LEU A 202 -17.14 17.66 -4.71
CA LEU A 202 -17.80 16.69 -5.58
C LEU A 202 -19.26 16.46 -5.13
N PRO A 203 -20.22 16.32 -6.04
CA PRO A 203 -21.60 16.04 -5.68
C PRO A 203 -21.73 14.73 -4.92
N LEU A 204 -22.76 14.63 -4.06
CA LEU A 204 -23.00 13.40 -3.27
C LEU A 204 -23.57 12.28 -4.14
N ASN A 205 -24.35 12.64 -5.16
CA ASN A 205 -25.02 11.72 -6.09
C ASN A 205 -24.66 12.11 -7.53
N TYR A 206 -24.70 11.08 -8.40
CA TYR A 206 -24.37 11.18 -9.81
C TYR A 206 -25.51 10.57 -10.63
#